data_17256f5a53a0b45c415d8593064571d2
#
_entry.id   17256f5a53a0b45c415d8593064571d2
#
_cell.length_a   1.000
_cell.length_b   1.000
_cell.length_c   1.000
_cell.angle_alpha   90.00
_cell.angle_beta   90.00
_cell.angle_gamma   90.00
#
_symmetry.space_group_name_H-M   'P 1'
#
loop_
_entity.id
_entity.type
_entity.pdbx_description
1 polymer ?
#
loop_
_entity_poly.entity_id
_entity_poly.type
_entity_poly.pdbx_seq_one_letter_code
_entity_poly.pdbx_strand_id
1 'polypeptide(L)'
;KGHDFRRMTLVAAVNPDSALFASDFRAGERLFALLMQAAGRAGRDAAQGGTSEMWVQTWHPRHPLFAALARHDFAAFAASQLRDREGAGLPPFASLALLRAEAKDAAMATAFLHAAA
;
A
#
# COMPACT_ATOMS: atom_id res chain seq x y z
N LYS A 1 2.53 1.10 17.07
CA LYS A 1 1.72 0.52 18.17
C LYS A 1 0.27 0.87 17.89
N GLY A 2 -0.54 -0.12 17.49
CA GLY A 2 -1.97 0.09 17.26
C GLY A 2 -2.71 0.19 18.59
N HIS A 3 -3.53 1.22 18.75
CA HIS A 3 -4.45 1.30 19.86
C HIS A 3 -5.54 0.23 19.69
N ASP A 4 -5.83 -0.51 20.74
CA ASP A 4 -6.91 -1.49 20.78
C ASP A 4 -8.14 -0.80 21.40
N PHE A 5 -9.02 -0.30 20.52
CA PHE A 5 -10.29 0.27 20.93
C PHE A 5 -11.32 -0.86 20.97
N ARG A 6 -11.77 -1.21 22.15
CA ARG A 6 -12.91 -2.11 22.33
C ARG A 6 -14.18 -1.40 21.84
N ARG A 7 -14.96 -2.01 20.94
CA ARG A 7 -16.20 -1.48 20.33
C ARG A 7 -16.00 -0.50 19.16
N MET A 8 -15.05 -0.79 18.28
CA MET A 8 -14.90 -0.01 17.05
C MET A 8 -15.85 -0.58 15.97
N THR A 9 -16.91 0.17 15.65
CA THR A 9 -17.90 -0.22 14.63
C THR A 9 -17.65 0.43 13.29
N LEU A 10 -16.86 1.53 13.25
CA LEU A 10 -16.51 2.23 12.04
C LEU A 10 -15.01 2.55 12.00
N VAL A 11 -14.38 2.26 10.87
CA VAL A 11 -13.04 2.72 10.52
C VAL A 11 -13.12 3.51 9.24
N ALA A 12 -12.55 4.71 9.22
CA ALA A 12 -12.49 5.54 8.02
C ALA A 12 -11.03 5.77 7.58
N ALA A 13 -10.73 5.47 6.33
CA ALA A 13 -9.47 5.85 5.69
C ALA A 13 -9.69 7.09 4.83
N VAL A 14 -9.06 8.19 5.21
CA VAL A 14 -9.19 9.49 4.54
C VAL A 14 -7.96 9.72 3.67
N ASN A 15 -8.19 10.00 2.39
CA ASN A 15 -7.16 10.32 1.40
C ASN A 15 -6.02 9.28 1.32
N PRO A 16 -6.31 8.00 1.01
CA PRO A 16 -5.28 6.99 0.80
C PRO A 16 -4.52 7.18 -0.52
N ASP A 17 -4.93 8.15 -1.35
CA ASP A 17 -4.43 8.35 -2.70
C ASP A 17 -2.94 8.70 -2.71
N SER A 18 -2.44 9.44 -1.73
CA SER A 18 -1.02 9.74 -1.57
C SER A 18 -0.17 8.47 -1.35
N ALA A 19 -0.72 7.49 -0.65
CA ALA A 19 -0.07 6.20 -0.46
C ALA A 19 -0.24 5.29 -1.69
N LEU A 20 -1.37 5.39 -2.40
CA LEU A 20 -1.66 4.61 -3.61
C LEU A 20 -0.70 4.97 -4.75
N PHE A 21 -0.42 6.27 -4.93
CA PHE A 21 0.41 6.81 -6.01
C PHE A 21 1.83 7.19 -5.57
N ALA A 22 2.30 6.65 -4.45
CA ALA A 22 3.69 6.82 -4.07
C ALA A 22 4.64 6.15 -5.07
N SER A 23 5.84 6.70 -5.23
CA SER A 23 6.84 6.24 -6.22
C SER A 23 7.48 4.87 -5.89
N ASP A 24 7.11 4.24 -4.78
CA ASP A 24 7.56 2.90 -4.40
C ASP A 24 6.67 1.85 -5.07
N PHE A 25 7.26 0.90 -5.79
CA PHE A 25 6.52 -0.18 -6.46
C PHE A 25 5.72 -1.08 -5.51
N ARG A 26 5.98 -1.02 -4.20
CA ARG A 26 5.22 -1.71 -3.13
C ARG A 26 4.11 -0.85 -2.53
N ALA A 27 3.91 0.36 -3.02
CA ALA A 27 2.95 1.30 -2.43
C ALA A 27 1.53 0.72 -2.35
N GLY A 28 1.03 0.15 -3.45
CA GLY A 28 -0.28 -0.50 -3.49
C GLY A 28 -0.40 -1.69 -2.54
N GLU A 29 0.64 -2.52 -2.45
CA GLU A 29 0.70 -3.67 -1.54
C GLU A 29 0.63 -3.24 -0.07
N ARG A 30 1.42 -2.23 0.31
CA ARG A 30 1.40 -1.68 1.68
C ARG A 30 0.06 -1.06 2.02
N LEU A 31 -0.53 -0.30 1.09
CA LEU A 31 -1.84 0.30 1.28
C LEU A 31 -2.91 -0.77 1.45
N PHE A 32 -2.94 -1.79 0.59
CA PHE A 32 -3.89 -2.90 0.70
C PHE A 32 -3.79 -3.59 2.06
N ALA A 33 -2.56 -3.94 2.49
CA ALA A 33 -2.33 -4.58 3.80
C ALA A 33 -2.79 -3.69 4.97
N LEU A 34 -2.51 -2.38 4.91
CA LEU A 34 -2.94 -1.43 5.93
C LEU A 34 -4.47 -1.34 6.02
N LEU A 35 -5.16 -1.24 4.88
CA LEU A 35 -6.61 -1.16 4.82
C LEU A 35 -7.28 -2.47 5.28
N MET A 36 -6.73 -3.63 4.91
CA MET A 36 -7.20 -4.92 5.40
C MET A 36 -7.05 -5.06 6.93
N GLN A 37 -5.94 -4.61 7.48
CA GLN A 37 -5.75 -4.59 8.94
C GLN A 37 -6.75 -3.66 9.63
N ALA A 38 -7.01 -2.50 9.04
CA ALA A 38 -7.98 -1.55 9.55
C ALA A 38 -9.41 -2.13 9.53
N ALA A 39 -9.80 -2.76 8.41
CA ALA A 39 -11.09 -3.44 8.28
C ALA A 39 -11.26 -4.57 9.32
N GLY A 40 -10.22 -5.38 9.53
CA GLY A 40 -10.23 -6.45 10.52
C GLY A 40 -10.37 -5.97 11.98
N ARG A 41 -10.03 -4.71 12.25
CA ARG A 41 -10.26 -4.09 13.59
C ARG A 41 -11.72 -3.71 13.81
N ALA A 42 -12.37 -3.16 12.77
CA ALA A 42 -13.81 -2.87 12.81
C ALA A 42 -14.65 -4.15 12.99
N GLY A 43 -14.18 -5.28 12.43
CA GLY A 43 -14.90 -6.56 12.44
C GLY A 43 -14.85 -7.36 13.75
N ARG A 44 -14.03 -7.00 14.73
CA ARG A 44 -13.87 -7.82 15.94
C ARG A 44 -15.11 -7.85 16.84
N ASP A 45 -15.91 -6.78 16.83
CA ASP A 45 -17.16 -6.71 17.60
C ASP A 45 -18.39 -7.21 16.81
N ALA A 46 -18.26 -7.46 15.51
CA ALA A 46 -19.33 -8.03 14.69
C ALA A 46 -19.74 -9.45 15.17
N ALA A 47 -18.83 -10.18 15.82
CA ALA A 47 -19.13 -11.47 16.47
C ALA A 47 -20.17 -11.36 17.59
N GLN A 48 -20.49 -10.16 18.07
CA GLN A 48 -21.52 -9.87 19.09
C GLN A 48 -22.80 -9.26 18.51
N GLY A 49 -23.02 -9.36 17.18
CA GLY A 49 -24.25 -8.90 16.52
C GLY A 49 -24.24 -7.43 16.08
N GLY A 50 -23.11 -6.74 16.18
CA GLY A 50 -22.94 -5.38 15.66
C GLY A 50 -22.54 -5.37 14.19
N THR A 51 -23.09 -4.44 13.39
CA THR A 51 -22.58 -4.11 12.06
C THR A 51 -21.32 -3.27 12.18
N SER A 52 -20.24 -3.68 11.51
CA SER A 52 -19.03 -2.89 11.44
C SER A 52 -18.72 -2.53 10.00
N GLU A 53 -18.28 -1.29 9.78
CA GLU A 53 -18.06 -0.74 8.46
C GLU A 53 -16.64 -0.18 8.33
N MET A 54 -16.11 -0.26 7.11
CA MET A 54 -14.93 0.47 6.72
C MET A 54 -15.24 1.39 5.56
N TRP A 55 -14.99 2.69 5.76
CA TRP A 55 -15.16 3.70 4.74
C TRP A 55 -13.82 4.13 4.17
N VAL A 56 -13.76 4.29 2.85
CA VAL A 56 -12.57 4.78 2.16
C VAL A 56 -12.95 6.00 1.34
N GLN A 57 -12.40 7.17 1.69
CA GLN A 57 -12.59 8.40 0.93
C GLN A 57 -11.42 8.57 -0.04
N THR A 58 -11.68 8.45 -1.34
CA THR A 58 -10.69 8.50 -2.41
C THR A 58 -11.22 9.24 -3.65
N TRP A 59 -10.34 9.85 -4.42
CA TRP A 59 -10.63 10.40 -5.73
C TRP A 59 -10.66 9.33 -6.84
N HIS A 60 -10.19 8.10 -6.54
CA HIS A 60 -10.06 6.99 -7.48
C HIS A 60 -10.88 5.75 -7.06
N PRO A 61 -12.21 5.87 -6.86
CA PRO A 61 -13.03 4.77 -6.33
C PRO A 61 -13.08 3.54 -7.25
N ARG A 62 -12.74 3.70 -8.54
CA ARG A 62 -12.70 2.60 -9.52
C ARG A 62 -11.35 1.89 -9.58
N HIS A 63 -10.37 2.29 -8.76
CA HIS A 63 -9.07 1.63 -8.75
C HIS A 63 -9.21 0.16 -8.34
N PRO A 64 -8.56 -0.81 -9.05
CA PRO A 64 -8.70 -2.23 -8.79
C PRO A 64 -8.42 -2.66 -7.34
N LEU A 65 -7.53 -1.95 -6.65
CA LEU A 65 -7.23 -2.15 -5.24
C LEU A 65 -8.51 -2.09 -4.38
N PHE A 66 -9.35 -1.07 -4.55
CA PHE A 66 -10.54 -0.90 -3.73
C PHE A 66 -11.62 -1.93 -4.05
N ALA A 67 -11.72 -2.37 -5.31
CA ALA A 67 -12.61 -3.46 -5.69
C ALA A 67 -12.20 -4.80 -5.07
N ALA A 68 -10.90 -5.09 -5.02
CA ALA A 68 -10.37 -6.27 -4.35
C ALA A 68 -10.51 -6.18 -2.82
N LEU A 69 -10.27 -5.00 -2.25
CA LEU A 69 -10.45 -4.73 -0.82
C LEU A 69 -11.89 -5.00 -0.37
N ALA A 70 -12.88 -4.49 -1.11
CA ALA A 70 -14.30 -4.68 -0.79
C ALA A 70 -14.73 -6.15 -0.79
N ARG A 71 -14.05 -7.01 -1.56
CA ARG A 71 -14.28 -8.45 -1.60
C ARG A 71 -13.38 -9.25 -0.68
N HIS A 72 -12.48 -8.60 0.05
CA HIS A 72 -11.40 -9.26 0.81
C HIS A 72 -10.55 -10.22 -0.05
N ASP A 73 -10.40 -9.90 -1.34
CA ASP A 73 -9.76 -10.77 -2.33
C ASP A 73 -8.29 -10.37 -2.53
N PHE A 74 -7.44 -10.81 -1.59
CA PHE A 74 -6.00 -10.60 -1.69
C PHE A 74 -5.40 -11.32 -2.91
N ALA A 75 -5.92 -12.50 -3.27
CA ALA A 75 -5.37 -13.28 -4.37
C ALA A 75 -5.54 -12.55 -5.72
N ALA A 76 -6.72 -11.99 -5.99
CA ALA A 76 -6.96 -11.19 -7.19
C ALA A 76 -6.10 -9.92 -7.22
N PHE A 77 -5.95 -9.25 -6.07
CA PHE A 77 -5.08 -8.08 -5.94
C PHE A 77 -3.62 -8.44 -6.22
N ALA A 78 -3.08 -9.49 -5.58
CA ALA A 78 -1.71 -9.94 -5.77
C ALA A 78 -1.43 -10.35 -7.22
N ALA A 79 -2.35 -11.06 -7.87
CA ALA A 79 -2.22 -11.44 -9.27
C ALA A 79 -2.17 -10.22 -10.21
N SER A 80 -2.97 -9.18 -9.93
CA SER A 80 -2.89 -7.91 -10.67
C SER A 80 -1.55 -7.23 -10.48
N GLN A 81 -1.08 -7.11 -9.23
CA GLN A 81 0.21 -6.49 -8.93
C GLN A 81 1.40 -7.24 -9.57
N LEU A 82 1.35 -8.57 -9.63
CA LEU A 82 2.39 -9.35 -10.28
C LEU A 82 2.44 -9.11 -11.79
N ARG A 83 1.29 -9.06 -12.46
CA ARG A 83 1.25 -8.72 -13.90
C ARG A 83 1.80 -7.33 -14.19
N ASP A 84 1.44 -6.34 -13.38
CA ASP A 84 1.94 -4.97 -13.54
C ASP A 84 3.46 -4.92 -13.35
N ARG A 85 4.01 -5.66 -12.38
CA ARG A 85 5.45 -5.74 -12.12
C ARG A 85 6.20 -6.48 -13.22
N GLU A 86 5.63 -7.55 -13.74
CA GLU A 86 6.21 -8.28 -14.87
C GLU A 86 6.34 -7.38 -16.10
N GLY A 87 5.27 -6.69 -16.46
CA GLY A 87 5.27 -5.73 -17.58
C GLY A 87 6.23 -4.55 -17.41
N ALA A 88 6.48 -4.14 -16.16
CA ALA A 88 7.38 -3.04 -15.83
C ALA A 88 8.83 -3.48 -15.51
N GLY A 89 9.15 -4.77 -15.55
CA GLY A 89 10.47 -5.28 -15.17
C GLY A 89 10.83 -5.02 -13.72
N LEU A 90 9.85 -5.19 -12.81
CA LEU A 90 10.02 -4.95 -11.38
C LEU A 90 10.12 -6.27 -10.58
N PRO A 91 10.63 -6.27 -9.36
CA PRO A 91 10.66 -7.47 -8.52
C PRO A 91 9.28 -8.11 -8.33
N PRO A 92 9.16 -9.44 -8.36
CA PRO A 92 10.22 -10.46 -8.34
C PRO A 92 10.82 -10.83 -9.71
N PHE A 93 10.36 -10.23 -10.81
CA PHE A 93 10.79 -10.56 -12.18
C PHE A 93 12.16 -9.94 -12.55
N ALA A 94 12.61 -8.95 -11.79
CA ALA A 94 13.92 -8.34 -11.89
C ALA A 94 14.51 -8.05 -10.50
N SER A 95 15.82 -7.88 -10.45
CA SER A 95 16.51 -7.42 -9.26
C SER A 95 16.69 -5.89 -9.33
N LEU A 96 16.39 -5.20 -8.24
CA LEU A 96 16.60 -3.75 -8.12
C LEU A 96 17.61 -3.47 -7.01
N ALA A 97 18.56 -2.59 -7.29
CA ALA A 97 19.45 -2.01 -6.30
C ALA A 97 19.32 -0.48 -6.34
N LEU A 98 19.13 0.14 -5.19
CA LEU A 98 19.10 1.59 -5.05
C LEU A 98 20.39 2.06 -4.40
N LEU A 99 21.20 2.79 -5.17
CA LEU A 99 22.37 3.54 -4.66
C LEU A 99 21.92 4.94 -4.28
N ARG A 100 22.23 5.35 -3.07
CA ARG A 100 21.98 6.71 -2.59
C ARG A 100 23.29 7.32 -2.10
N ALA A 101 23.54 8.56 -2.50
CA ALA A 101 24.66 9.34 -2.01
C ALA A 101 24.18 10.70 -1.51
N GLU A 102 24.75 11.16 -0.39
CA GLU A 102 24.51 12.47 0.17
C GLU A 102 25.86 13.17 0.37
N ALA A 103 25.99 14.40 -0.09
CA ALA A 103 27.18 15.22 0.07
C ALA A 103 26.81 16.71 0.23
N LYS A 104 27.73 17.52 0.74
CA LYS A 104 27.54 18.98 0.84
C LYS A 104 27.42 19.63 -0.54
N ASP A 105 28.06 19.04 -1.55
CA ASP A 105 27.99 19.43 -2.95
C ASP A 105 27.35 18.34 -3.79
N ALA A 106 26.31 18.71 -4.55
CA ALA A 106 25.60 17.79 -5.43
C ALA A 106 26.52 17.16 -6.49
N ALA A 107 27.53 17.90 -6.99
CA ALA A 107 28.47 17.38 -7.97
C ALA A 107 29.29 16.20 -7.42
N MET A 108 29.68 16.24 -6.15
CA MET A 108 30.40 15.15 -5.48
C MET A 108 29.52 13.90 -5.34
N ALA A 109 28.24 14.07 -4.96
CA ALA A 109 27.29 12.95 -4.86
C ALA A 109 27.04 12.31 -6.23
N THR A 110 26.88 13.14 -7.27
CA THR A 110 26.67 12.68 -8.64
C THR A 110 27.90 11.93 -9.17
N ALA A 111 29.11 12.47 -8.96
CA ALA A 111 30.35 11.83 -9.37
C ALA A 111 30.55 10.46 -8.70
N PHE A 112 30.22 10.35 -7.40
CA PHE A 112 30.26 9.09 -6.68
C PHE A 112 29.28 8.06 -7.27
N LEU A 113 28.03 8.47 -7.54
CA LEU A 113 27.02 7.57 -8.11
C LEU A 113 27.43 7.09 -9.50
N HIS A 114 28.00 7.95 -10.36
CA HIS A 114 28.51 7.55 -11.67
C HIS A 114 29.70 6.61 -11.62
N ALA A 115 30.54 6.72 -10.58
CA ALA A 115 31.68 5.82 -10.40
C ALA A 115 31.28 4.47 -9.82
N ALA A 116 30.13 4.38 -9.17
CA ALA A 116 29.64 3.18 -8.49
C ALA A 116 28.62 2.37 -9.36
N ALA A 117 28.10 2.94 -10.46
CA ALA A 117 27.16 2.32 -11.37
C ALA A 117 27.85 1.67 -12.54
#